data_070fcbaef5f1b5ad474156611327d1e2
#
_entry.id   070fcbaef5f1b5ad474156611327d1e2
#
_cell.length_a   1.000
_cell.length_b   1.000
_cell.length_c   1.000
_cell.angle_alpha   90.00
_cell.angle_beta   90.00
_cell.angle_gamma   90.00
#
_symmetry.space_group_name_H-M   'P 1'
#
loop_
_entity.id
_entity.type
_entity.pdbx_description
1 polymer ?
#
loop_
_entity_poly.entity_id
_entity_poly.type
_entity_poly.pdbx_seq_one_letter_code
_entity_poly.pdbx_strand_id
1 'polypeptide(L)'
;MNRLLTFPNSAGMALSIRAKALLFHDPISARLLEQVERIARSEATALVIGETGTGKELIARHIHTESGRGGAFVAVNCGAFSETLIDAELFGHEVGAFTGATQARAGWFEAANGGTLFLDEIGDLSLPLQVKLLRVLQERQVVRLGARRPIALDVRLVAATNVDLHKAVAAGRFRADLYYRLSVAPVTLPPLYQRPGDILPLARHFVHVYGDKMQLGHVVLAQDARAALLAYEWPGNIRELENVIHYALIVCTDGQIRAADLNLVGALHRQDGPAATPAPATLAQLFEDLIDAGQAGLYEHVEQTLVRTAFDCCHLNQVQTAKALGVSRNILRTQLKRFGMIGADNDAA
;
A
#
# COMPACT_ATOMS: atom_id res chain seq x y z
N MET A 1 -24.43 16.89 -5.00
CA MET A 1 -24.20 17.02 -3.54
C MET A 1 -22.81 16.50 -3.22
N ASN A 2 -21.94 17.34 -2.65
CA ASN A 2 -20.59 16.92 -2.26
C ASN A 2 -20.68 16.06 -1.01
N ARG A 3 -20.30 14.79 -1.09
CA ARG A 3 -20.21 13.91 0.07
C ARG A 3 -18.76 13.71 0.48
N LEU A 4 -18.46 13.98 1.74
CA LEU A 4 -17.17 13.79 2.39
C LEU A 4 -17.27 12.62 3.36
N LEU A 5 -16.44 11.62 3.20
CA LEU A 5 -16.28 10.54 4.17
C LEU A 5 -14.99 10.79 4.98
N THR A 6 -15.11 10.81 6.30
CA THR A 6 -13.99 10.96 7.23
C THR A 6 -14.03 9.88 8.28
N PHE A 7 -12.88 9.60 8.91
CA PHE A 7 -12.89 8.76 10.11
C PHE A 7 -13.65 9.46 11.24
N PRO A 8 -14.54 8.76 11.96
CA PRO A 8 -15.07 9.29 13.20
C PRO A 8 -13.92 9.55 14.17
N ASN A 9 -14.01 10.63 14.95
CA ASN A 9 -13.03 10.99 15.98
C ASN A 9 -13.04 9.90 17.07
N SER A 10 -12.32 8.82 16.90
CA SER A 10 -12.07 7.81 17.93
C SER A 10 -10.75 8.15 18.62
N ALA A 11 -10.86 8.81 19.77
CA ALA A 11 -9.77 8.88 20.72
C ALA A 11 -9.38 7.43 21.08
N GLY A 12 -8.26 6.92 20.57
CA GLY A 12 -7.74 5.64 21.03
C GLY A 12 -7.08 4.72 19.99
N MET A 13 -7.11 5.02 18.68
CA MET A 13 -6.36 4.20 17.72
C MET A 13 -5.10 4.93 17.26
N ALA A 14 -4.02 4.68 18.00
CA ALA A 14 -2.67 5.05 17.61
C ALA A 14 -2.22 4.29 16.33
N LEU A 15 -1.55 5.04 15.42
CA LEU A 15 -0.53 4.56 14.52
C LEU A 15 -0.95 3.70 13.31
N SER A 16 -1.87 4.17 12.47
CA SER A 16 -1.71 3.88 11.05
C SER A 16 -1.89 5.18 10.25
N ILE A 17 -0.88 5.55 9.47
CA ILE A 17 -0.94 6.63 8.50
C ILE A 17 -1.87 6.13 7.37
N ARG A 18 -3.17 6.38 7.48
CA ARG A 18 -4.20 6.00 6.52
C ARG A 18 -4.85 7.26 6.00
N ALA A 19 -5.29 7.23 4.74
CA ALA A 19 -6.08 8.34 4.20
C ALA A 19 -7.30 8.62 5.11
N LYS A 20 -7.40 9.85 5.64
CA LYS A 20 -8.39 10.20 6.66
C LYS A 20 -9.66 10.80 6.09
N ALA A 21 -9.67 11.12 4.80
CA ALA A 21 -10.82 11.67 4.12
C ALA A 21 -10.93 11.12 2.69
N LEU A 22 -12.15 10.97 2.20
CA LEU A 22 -12.48 10.65 0.83
C LEU A 22 -13.60 11.58 0.39
N LEU A 23 -13.40 12.27 -0.72
CA LEU A 23 -14.38 13.15 -1.34
C LEU A 23 -14.84 12.55 -2.67
N PHE A 24 -16.12 12.71 -2.95
CA PHE A 24 -16.74 12.25 -4.18
C PHE A 24 -17.24 13.45 -4.97
N HIS A 25 -16.30 14.25 -5.47
CA HIS A 25 -16.57 15.46 -6.23
C HIS A 25 -16.44 15.19 -7.73
N ASP A 26 -15.48 14.34 -8.10
CA ASP A 26 -15.31 13.87 -9.46
C ASP A 26 -16.47 12.97 -9.89
N PRO A 27 -16.96 13.05 -11.14
CA PRO A 27 -18.04 12.19 -11.65
C PRO A 27 -17.75 10.68 -11.53
N ILE A 28 -16.47 10.27 -11.63
CA ILE A 28 -16.05 8.87 -11.45
C ILE A 28 -16.27 8.46 -10.00
N SER A 29 -15.84 9.30 -9.07
CA SER A 29 -16.01 9.05 -7.64
C SER A 29 -17.46 9.05 -7.20
N ALA A 30 -18.30 9.94 -7.77
CA ALA A 30 -19.73 9.98 -7.49
C ALA A 30 -20.44 8.68 -7.90
N ARG A 31 -20.14 8.14 -9.09
CA ARG A 31 -20.69 6.85 -9.56
C ARG A 31 -20.23 5.69 -8.67
N LEU A 32 -18.97 5.73 -8.23
CA LEU A 32 -18.43 4.75 -7.29
C LEU A 32 -19.20 4.76 -5.96
N LEU A 33 -19.51 5.94 -5.43
CA LEU A 33 -20.28 6.08 -4.19
C LEU A 33 -21.66 5.45 -4.33
N GLU A 34 -22.37 5.70 -5.42
CA GLU A 34 -23.68 5.08 -5.69
C GLU A 34 -23.59 3.55 -5.78
N GLN A 35 -22.50 3.01 -6.38
CA GLN A 35 -22.26 1.58 -6.41
C GLN A 35 -22.06 1.03 -5.00
N VAL A 36 -21.21 1.70 -4.19
CA VAL A 36 -20.91 1.32 -2.81
C VAL A 36 -22.16 1.33 -1.94
N GLU A 37 -23.03 2.33 -2.06
CA GLU A 37 -24.30 2.43 -1.32
C GLU A 37 -25.27 1.28 -1.69
N ARG A 38 -25.32 0.88 -2.96
CA ARG A 38 -26.11 -0.30 -3.37
C ARG A 38 -25.55 -1.59 -2.76
N ILE A 39 -24.23 -1.77 -2.78
CA ILE A 39 -23.55 -2.91 -2.17
C ILE A 39 -23.77 -2.92 -0.64
N ALA A 40 -23.73 -1.76 -0.01
CA ALA A 40 -23.91 -1.63 1.43
C ALA A 40 -25.24 -2.20 1.93
N ARG A 41 -26.31 -2.04 1.15
CA ARG A 41 -27.66 -2.56 1.46
C ARG A 41 -27.80 -4.09 1.30
N SER A 42 -26.81 -4.73 0.70
CA SER A 42 -26.75 -6.20 0.57
C SER A 42 -25.89 -6.82 1.67
N GLU A 43 -26.12 -8.10 2.00
CA GLU A 43 -25.26 -8.87 2.91
C GLU A 43 -24.05 -9.51 2.19
N ALA A 44 -23.82 -9.15 0.92
CA ALA A 44 -22.76 -9.72 0.12
C ALA A 44 -21.37 -9.31 0.65
N THR A 45 -20.42 -10.23 0.55
CA THR A 45 -19.01 -9.91 0.76
C THR A 45 -18.55 -8.89 -0.28
N ALA A 46 -17.94 -7.80 0.16
CA ALA A 46 -17.39 -6.78 -0.72
C ALA A 46 -15.86 -6.93 -0.80
N LEU A 47 -15.34 -6.88 -2.03
CA LEU A 47 -13.90 -6.85 -2.29
C LEU A 47 -13.50 -5.48 -2.84
N VAL A 48 -12.78 -4.70 -2.03
CA VAL A 48 -12.33 -3.36 -2.37
C VAL A 48 -10.92 -3.43 -2.95
N ILE A 49 -10.79 -3.10 -4.23
CA ILE A 49 -9.53 -3.17 -4.97
C ILE A 49 -9.05 -1.75 -5.24
N GLY A 50 -7.78 -1.47 -5.00
CA GLY A 50 -7.19 -0.17 -5.31
C GLY A 50 -5.79 -0.01 -4.77
N GLU A 51 -5.05 0.92 -5.33
CA GLU A 51 -3.69 1.24 -4.91
C GLU A 51 -3.62 1.64 -3.43
N THR A 52 -2.41 1.58 -2.87
CA THR A 52 -2.16 2.06 -1.52
C THR A 52 -2.50 3.56 -1.41
N GLY A 53 -3.19 3.95 -0.33
CA GLY A 53 -3.54 5.36 -0.10
C GLY A 53 -4.79 5.85 -0.82
N THR A 54 -5.53 5.02 -1.57
CA THR A 54 -6.75 5.42 -2.30
C THR A 54 -7.98 5.61 -1.40
N GLY A 55 -7.96 5.11 -0.15
CA GLY A 55 -9.06 5.24 0.82
C GLY A 55 -9.91 3.98 0.98
N LYS A 56 -9.37 2.77 0.74
CA LYS A 56 -10.08 1.49 0.84
C LYS A 56 -10.81 1.29 2.19
N GLU A 57 -10.16 1.66 3.30
CA GLU A 57 -10.78 1.53 4.63
C GLU A 57 -11.97 2.49 4.82
N LEU A 58 -11.92 3.71 4.27
CA LEU A 58 -13.05 4.65 4.33
C LEU A 58 -14.27 4.10 3.60
N ILE A 59 -14.06 3.46 2.44
CA ILE A 59 -15.12 2.76 1.71
C ILE A 59 -15.69 1.62 2.56
N ALA A 60 -14.84 0.81 3.20
CA ALA A 60 -15.30 -0.28 4.05
C ALA A 60 -16.13 0.22 5.25
N ARG A 61 -15.72 1.32 5.88
CA ARG A 61 -16.47 1.97 6.96
C ARG A 61 -17.81 2.53 6.47
N HIS A 62 -17.82 3.12 5.27
CA HIS A 62 -19.07 3.60 4.66
C HIS A 62 -20.02 2.45 4.35
N ILE A 63 -19.51 1.32 3.82
CA ILE A 63 -20.30 0.10 3.63
C ILE A 63 -20.91 -0.36 4.96
N HIS A 64 -20.13 -0.37 6.04
CA HIS A 64 -20.64 -0.74 7.36
C HIS A 64 -21.75 0.22 7.85
N THR A 65 -21.52 1.52 7.77
CA THR A 65 -22.50 2.54 8.20
C THR A 65 -23.81 2.43 7.44
N GLU A 66 -23.74 2.34 6.11
CA GLU A 66 -24.92 2.25 5.24
C GLU A 66 -25.61 0.87 5.27
N SER A 67 -24.95 -0.16 5.82
CA SER A 67 -25.54 -1.49 6.00
C SER A 67 -26.57 -1.56 7.12
N GLY A 68 -26.57 -0.60 8.05
CA GLY A 68 -27.44 -0.59 9.23
C GLY A 68 -27.09 -1.66 10.29
N ARG A 69 -25.96 -2.38 10.16
CA ARG A 69 -25.52 -3.37 11.17
C ARG A 69 -25.11 -2.66 12.46
N GLY A 70 -25.66 -3.09 13.58
CA GLY A 70 -25.44 -2.46 14.89
C GLY A 70 -24.19 -2.93 15.63
N GLY A 71 -23.52 -4.00 15.17
CA GLY A 71 -22.29 -4.52 15.77
C GLY A 71 -21.05 -3.69 15.43
N ALA A 72 -19.90 -4.07 15.95
CA ALA A 72 -18.65 -3.34 15.77
C ALA A 72 -18.12 -3.40 14.33
N PHE A 73 -17.46 -2.32 13.88
CA PHE A 73 -16.56 -2.34 12.73
C PHE A 73 -15.15 -2.67 13.22
N VAL A 74 -14.67 -3.87 12.91
CA VAL A 74 -13.33 -4.33 13.26
C VAL A 74 -12.45 -4.30 12.03
N ALA A 75 -11.37 -3.49 12.05
CA ALA A 75 -10.42 -3.35 10.95
C ALA A 75 -9.10 -4.02 11.29
N VAL A 76 -8.64 -4.89 10.39
CA VAL A 76 -7.42 -5.67 10.53
C VAL A 76 -6.60 -5.54 9.26
N ASN A 77 -5.31 -5.24 9.39
CA ASN A 77 -4.35 -5.33 8.29
C ASN A 77 -3.65 -6.68 8.35
N CYS A 78 -3.83 -7.51 7.30
CA CYS A 78 -3.29 -8.86 7.25
C CYS A 78 -1.76 -8.89 7.11
N GLY A 79 -1.14 -7.87 6.51
CA GLY A 79 0.31 -7.75 6.34
C GLY A 79 1.06 -7.24 7.58
N ALA A 80 0.34 -6.76 8.62
CA ALA A 80 0.97 -6.17 9.80
C ALA A 80 1.50 -7.17 10.83
N PHE A 81 1.20 -8.46 10.68
CA PHE A 81 1.48 -9.49 11.69
C PHE A 81 2.25 -10.67 11.10
N SER A 82 3.01 -11.38 11.96
CA SER A 82 3.54 -12.70 11.58
C SER A 82 2.39 -13.72 11.40
N GLU A 83 2.64 -14.75 10.59
CA GLU A 83 1.62 -15.78 10.27
C GLU A 83 0.99 -16.42 11.52
N THR A 84 1.81 -16.75 12.50
CA THR A 84 1.35 -17.35 13.76
C THR A 84 0.51 -16.41 14.60
N LEU A 85 0.86 -15.12 14.61
CA LEU A 85 0.15 -14.12 15.40
C LEU A 85 -1.19 -13.78 14.75
N ILE A 86 -1.24 -13.59 13.44
CA ILE A 86 -2.50 -13.28 12.74
C ILE A 86 -3.50 -14.43 12.82
N ASP A 87 -3.02 -15.70 12.83
CA ASP A 87 -3.88 -16.88 13.03
C ASP A 87 -4.60 -16.82 14.39
N ALA A 88 -3.85 -16.58 15.47
CA ALA A 88 -4.40 -16.48 16.81
C ALA A 88 -5.32 -15.25 17.00
N GLU A 89 -4.99 -14.14 16.37
CA GLU A 89 -5.79 -12.90 16.46
C GLU A 89 -7.07 -12.96 15.62
N LEU A 90 -7.04 -13.56 14.42
CA LEU A 90 -8.23 -13.71 13.57
C LEU A 90 -9.24 -14.69 14.16
N PHE A 91 -8.77 -15.88 14.54
CA PHE A 91 -9.65 -16.99 14.89
C PHE A 91 -9.80 -17.22 16.41
N GLY A 92 -8.96 -16.56 17.22
CA GLY A 92 -8.92 -16.76 18.67
C GLY A 92 -8.17 -18.03 19.07
N HIS A 93 -7.88 -18.17 20.36
CA HIS A 93 -7.17 -19.33 20.90
C HIS A 93 -7.65 -19.69 22.30
N GLU A 94 -7.53 -20.98 22.64
CA GLU A 94 -7.70 -21.50 23.98
C GLU A 94 -6.37 -21.58 24.73
N VAL A 95 -6.44 -21.79 26.03
CA VAL A 95 -5.26 -22.00 26.88
C VAL A 95 -4.45 -23.17 26.36
N GLY A 96 -3.12 -22.99 26.19
CA GLY A 96 -2.22 -24.07 25.74
C GLY A 96 -2.24 -24.33 24.23
N ALA A 97 -2.91 -23.52 23.41
CA ALA A 97 -2.97 -23.68 21.95
C ALA A 97 -1.59 -23.53 21.29
N PHE A 98 -0.70 -22.75 21.88
CA PHE A 98 0.70 -22.57 21.44
C PHE A 98 1.56 -22.14 22.66
N THR A 99 2.88 -22.15 22.50
CA THR A 99 3.82 -21.72 23.55
C THR A 99 3.58 -20.23 23.87
N GLY A 100 3.13 -19.95 25.12
CA GLY A 100 2.76 -18.60 25.55
C GLY A 100 1.26 -18.32 25.62
N ALA A 101 0.40 -19.22 25.17
CA ALA A 101 -1.06 -19.12 25.31
C ALA A 101 -1.51 -19.43 26.77
N THR A 102 -1.27 -18.46 27.68
CA THR A 102 -1.58 -18.58 29.10
C THR A 102 -3.06 -18.33 29.41
N GLN A 103 -3.79 -17.65 28.55
CA GLN A 103 -5.21 -17.32 28.68
C GLN A 103 -5.92 -17.56 27.36
N ALA A 104 -7.20 -17.93 27.41
CA ALA A 104 -8.04 -18.01 26.22
C ALA A 104 -8.39 -16.59 25.76
N ARG A 105 -8.37 -16.35 24.42
CA ARG A 105 -8.71 -15.05 23.84
C ARG A 105 -9.63 -15.22 22.62
N ALA A 106 -10.70 -14.42 22.58
CA ALA A 106 -11.57 -14.32 21.43
C ALA A 106 -10.84 -13.67 20.25
N GLY A 107 -11.09 -14.17 19.04
CA GLY A 107 -10.52 -13.61 17.81
C GLY A 107 -11.33 -12.44 17.25
N TRP A 108 -10.80 -11.80 16.22
CA TRP A 108 -11.47 -10.67 15.58
C TRP A 108 -12.79 -11.06 14.89
N PHE A 109 -12.95 -12.30 14.42
CA PHE A 109 -14.24 -12.77 13.93
C PHE A 109 -15.32 -12.72 15.03
N GLU A 110 -14.98 -13.13 16.25
CA GLU A 110 -15.90 -13.05 17.37
C GLU A 110 -16.16 -11.59 17.80
N ALA A 111 -15.11 -10.75 17.80
CA ALA A 111 -15.21 -9.33 18.11
C ALA A 111 -16.09 -8.54 17.13
N ALA A 112 -16.14 -8.98 15.86
CA ALA A 112 -16.96 -8.38 14.81
C ALA A 112 -18.38 -8.95 14.73
N ASN A 113 -18.77 -9.85 15.63
CA ASN A 113 -20.06 -10.51 15.57
C ASN A 113 -21.23 -9.51 15.65
N GLY A 114 -22.24 -9.66 14.83
CA GLY A 114 -23.33 -8.70 14.62
C GLY A 114 -22.93 -7.46 13.82
N GLY A 115 -21.65 -7.31 13.46
CA GLY A 115 -21.07 -6.15 12.79
C GLY A 115 -20.35 -6.48 11.48
N THR A 116 -19.21 -5.83 11.25
CA THR A 116 -18.42 -5.97 10.03
C THR A 116 -16.95 -6.18 10.35
N LEU A 117 -16.35 -7.21 9.77
CA LEU A 117 -14.91 -7.41 9.77
C LEU A 117 -14.32 -6.89 8.45
N PHE A 118 -13.38 -5.97 8.55
CA PHE A 118 -12.62 -5.46 7.42
C PHE A 118 -11.22 -6.04 7.44
N LEU A 119 -10.87 -6.79 6.39
CA LEU A 119 -9.54 -7.37 6.18
C LEU A 119 -8.81 -6.58 5.09
N ASP A 120 -7.86 -5.75 5.50
CA ASP A 120 -6.98 -5.02 4.57
C ASP A 120 -5.79 -5.89 4.17
N GLU A 121 -5.29 -5.70 2.95
CA GLU A 121 -4.16 -6.45 2.37
C GLU A 121 -4.39 -7.98 2.40
N ILE A 122 -5.61 -8.40 1.98
CA ILE A 122 -6.00 -9.81 2.00
C ILE A 122 -5.08 -10.72 1.16
N GLY A 123 -4.38 -10.15 0.17
CA GLY A 123 -3.40 -10.83 -0.66
C GLY A 123 -2.16 -11.32 0.08
N ASP A 124 -1.89 -10.78 1.29
CA ASP A 124 -0.72 -11.12 2.10
C ASP A 124 -0.95 -12.34 3.02
N LEU A 125 -2.19 -12.85 3.09
CA LEU A 125 -2.48 -14.05 3.86
C LEU A 125 -1.77 -15.28 3.27
N SER A 126 -1.15 -16.06 4.14
CA SER A 126 -0.58 -17.36 3.74
C SER A 126 -1.64 -18.37 3.30
N LEU A 127 -1.28 -19.33 2.46
CA LEU A 127 -2.22 -20.35 1.96
C LEU A 127 -2.95 -21.11 3.08
N PRO A 128 -2.31 -21.52 4.20
CA PRO A 128 -3.02 -22.14 5.31
C PRO A 128 -4.11 -21.24 5.91
N LEU A 129 -3.85 -19.93 6.08
CA LEU A 129 -4.83 -18.98 6.59
C LEU A 129 -5.96 -18.72 5.60
N GLN A 130 -5.67 -18.73 4.30
CA GLN A 130 -6.70 -18.65 3.26
C GLN A 130 -7.68 -19.83 3.34
N VAL A 131 -7.20 -21.05 3.63
CA VAL A 131 -8.07 -22.23 3.83
C VAL A 131 -8.98 -22.05 5.04
N LYS A 132 -8.45 -21.58 6.17
CA LYS A 132 -9.24 -21.34 7.38
C LYS A 132 -10.29 -20.25 7.14
N LEU A 133 -9.89 -19.16 6.49
CA LEU A 133 -10.80 -18.07 6.13
C LEU A 133 -11.94 -18.54 5.25
N LEU A 134 -11.64 -19.36 4.22
CA LEU A 134 -12.66 -19.92 3.35
C LEU A 134 -13.69 -20.75 4.12
N ARG A 135 -13.25 -21.59 5.05
CA ARG A 135 -14.15 -22.38 5.91
C ARG A 135 -15.06 -21.49 6.75
N VAL A 136 -14.51 -20.45 7.39
CA VAL A 136 -15.33 -19.51 8.17
C VAL A 136 -16.40 -18.84 7.30
N LEU A 137 -16.05 -18.45 6.06
CA LEU A 137 -17.00 -17.82 5.13
C LEU A 137 -18.08 -18.77 4.60
N GLN A 138 -17.77 -20.07 4.51
CA GLN A 138 -18.71 -21.08 4.04
C GLN A 138 -19.65 -21.54 5.15
N GLU A 139 -19.08 -21.82 6.33
CA GLU A 139 -19.79 -22.44 7.45
C GLU A 139 -20.43 -21.40 8.39
N ARG A 140 -20.05 -20.12 8.28
CA ARG A 140 -20.43 -19.04 9.20
C ARG A 140 -20.13 -19.39 10.66
N GLN A 141 -19.01 -20.03 10.90
CA GLN A 141 -18.56 -20.47 12.22
C GLN A 141 -17.05 -20.31 12.32
N VAL A 142 -16.55 -20.07 13.53
CA VAL A 142 -15.12 -20.07 13.84
C VAL A 142 -14.82 -21.14 14.89
N VAL A 143 -13.66 -21.78 14.76
CA VAL A 143 -13.11 -22.67 15.78
C VAL A 143 -11.80 -22.06 16.27
N ARG A 144 -11.71 -21.77 17.57
CA ARG A 144 -10.47 -21.23 18.16
C ARG A 144 -9.33 -22.23 18.04
N LEU A 145 -8.12 -21.72 17.96
CA LEU A 145 -6.92 -22.57 17.99
C LEU A 145 -6.91 -23.37 19.31
N GLY A 146 -6.68 -24.68 19.18
CA GLY A 146 -6.73 -25.61 20.33
C GLY A 146 -8.14 -26.05 20.75
N ALA A 147 -9.20 -25.48 20.20
CA ALA A 147 -10.58 -25.87 20.45
C ALA A 147 -11.11 -26.90 19.42
N ARG A 148 -12.21 -27.57 19.77
CA ARG A 148 -13.00 -28.42 18.84
C ARG A 148 -14.43 -27.91 18.66
N ARG A 149 -14.87 -26.98 19.52
CA ARG A 149 -16.25 -26.48 19.50
C ARG A 149 -16.35 -25.29 18.53
N PRO A 150 -17.23 -25.38 17.53
CA PRO A 150 -17.48 -24.23 16.65
C PRO A 150 -18.32 -23.16 17.37
N ILE A 151 -18.07 -21.91 17.00
CA ILE A 151 -18.80 -20.72 17.46
C ILE A 151 -19.48 -20.12 16.25
N ALA A 152 -20.81 -20.01 16.28
CA ALA A 152 -21.58 -19.42 15.19
C ALA A 152 -21.31 -17.91 15.06
N LEU A 153 -21.23 -17.42 13.83
CA LEU A 153 -20.91 -16.04 13.52
C LEU A 153 -21.98 -15.40 12.62
N ASP A 154 -22.36 -14.18 12.95
CA ASP A 154 -23.07 -13.28 12.07
C ASP A 154 -22.18 -12.06 11.76
N VAL A 155 -21.22 -12.25 10.87
CA VAL A 155 -20.25 -11.22 10.51
C VAL A 155 -20.35 -10.92 9.02
N ARG A 156 -20.48 -9.63 8.69
CA ARG A 156 -20.28 -9.16 7.32
C ARG A 156 -18.80 -9.00 7.05
N LEU A 157 -18.30 -9.59 5.95
CA LEU A 157 -16.91 -9.41 5.54
C LEU A 157 -16.78 -8.34 4.45
N VAL A 158 -15.81 -7.45 4.65
CA VAL A 158 -15.28 -6.55 3.61
C VAL A 158 -13.77 -6.82 3.52
N ALA A 159 -13.29 -7.23 2.36
CA ALA A 159 -11.86 -7.45 2.10
C ALA A 159 -11.29 -6.33 1.23
N ALA A 160 -10.02 -6.00 1.42
CA ALA A 160 -9.33 -5.04 0.57
C ALA A 160 -7.97 -5.55 0.11
N THR A 161 -7.55 -5.09 -1.07
CA THR A 161 -6.24 -5.44 -1.64
C THR A 161 -5.73 -4.35 -2.58
N ASN A 162 -4.42 -4.21 -2.65
CA ASN A 162 -3.71 -3.46 -3.69
C ASN A 162 -3.07 -4.38 -4.73
N VAL A 163 -3.15 -5.70 -4.54
CA VAL A 163 -2.55 -6.72 -5.40
C VAL A 163 -3.59 -7.24 -6.40
N ASP A 164 -3.16 -7.54 -7.61
CA ASP A 164 -3.95 -8.26 -8.60
C ASP A 164 -4.12 -9.73 -8.16
N LEU A 165 -5.28 -10.04 -7.57
CA LEU A 165 -5.58 -11.39 -7.08
C LEU A 165 -5.67 -12.43 -8.21
N HIS A 166 -6.02 -12.04 -9.44
CA HIS A 166 -6.01 -12.98 -10.57
C HIS A 166 -4.58 -13.45 -10.88
N LYS A 167 -3.61 -12.52 -10.89
CA LYS A 167 -2.20 -12.87 -11.04
C LYS A 167 -1.69 -13.68 -9.85
N ALA A 168 -2.14 -13.36 -8.64
CA ALA A 168 -1.78 -14.12 -7.44
C ALA A 168 -2.32 -15.57 -7.49
N VAL A 169 -3.55 -15.78 -8.00
CA VAL A 169 -4.12 -17.11 -8.25
C VAL A 169 -3.32 -17.87 -9.30
N ALA A 170 -3.02 -17.26 -10.43
CA ALA A 170 -2.21 -17.87 -11.48
C ALA A 170 -0.81 -18.26 -11.01
N ALA A 171 -0.23 -17.49 -10.09
CA ALA A 171 1.07 -17.77 -9.47
C ALA A 171 1.01 -18.76 -8.29
N GLY A 172 -0.17 -19.33 -7.95
CA GLY A 172 -0.34 -20.26 -6.83
C GLY A 172 -0.19 -19.62 -5.43
N ARG A 173 -0.18 -18.27 -5.33
CA ARG A 173 -0.06 -17.54 -4.06
C ARG A 173 -1.40 -17.22 -3.41
N PHE A 174 -2.48 -17.31 -4.17
CA PHE A 174 -3.84 -17.11 -3.69
C PHE A 174 -4.75 -18.22 -4.20
N ARG A 175 -5.69 -18.70 -3.39
CA ARG A 175 -6.60 -19.78 -3.76
C ARG A 175 -7.75 -19.26 -4.62
N ALA A 176 -8.04 -19.96 -5.69
CA ALA A 176 -9.13 -19.60 -6.60
C ALA A 176 -10.51 -19.68 -5.92
N ASP A 177 -10.73 -20.68 -5.07
CA ASP A 177 -11.99 -20.86 -4.34
C ASP A 177 -12.28 -19.72 -3.36
N LEU A 178 -11.25 -19.23 -2.65
CA LEU A 178 -11.36 -18.08 -1.78
C LEU A 178 -11.60 -16.78 -2.61
N TYR A 179 -10.89 -16.62 -3.73
CA TYR A 179 -11.10 -15.48 -4.62
C TYR A 179 -12.57 -15.35 -5.04
N TYR A 180 -13.18 -16.41 -5.54
CA TYR A 180 -14.60 -16.38 -5.94
C TYR A 180 -15.55 -16.13 -4.76
N ARG A 181 -15.20 -16.56 -3.56
CA ARG A 181 -16.01 -16.29 -2.36
C ARG A 181 -15.91 -14.84 -1.88
N LEU A 182 -14.77 -14.19 -2.09
CA LEU A 182 -14.56 -12.78 -1.75
C LEU A 182 -15.09 -11.82 -2.83
N SER A 183 -14.96 -12.17 -4.10
CA SER A 183 -15.28 -11.32 -5.26
C SER A 183 -16.76 -11.37 -5.66
N VAL A 184 -17.66 -11.37 -4.67
CA VAL A 184 -19.12 -11.33 -4.93
C VAL A 184 -19.56 -9.94 -5.34
N ALA A 185 -19.05 -8.91 -4.64
CA ALA A 185 -19.33 -7.51 -4.94
C ALA A 185 -18.00 -6.72 -5.04
N PRO A 186 -17.32 -6.78 -6.20
CA PRO A 186 -16.07 -6.05 -6.37
C PRO A 186 -16.31 -4.54 -6.50
N VAL A 187 -15.45 -3.76 -5.83
CA VAL A 187 -15.41 -2.30 -5.85
C VAL A 187 -13.98 -1.87 -6.18
N THR A 188 -13.77 -1.29 -7.35
CA THR A 188 -12.45 -0.79 -7.76
C THR A 188 -12.35 0.71 -7.51
N LEU A 189 -11.42 1.11 -6.64
CA LEU A 189 -11.12 2.50 -6.38
C LEU A 189 -10.10 3.00 -7.41
N PRO A 190 -10.45 4.01 -8.20
CA PRO A 190 -9.50 4.62 -9.12
C PRO A 190 -8.41 5.36 -8.34
N PRO A 191 -7.16 5.35 -8.82
CA PRO A 191 -6.10 6.18 -8.27
C PRO A 191 -6.45 7.67 -8.41
N LEU A 192 -5.80 8.51 -7.59
CA LEU A 192 -6.17 9.91 -7.46
C LEU A 192 -5.99 10.70 -8.77
N TYR A 193 -4.98 10.36 -9.57
CA TYR A 193 -4.75 11.01 -10.87
C TYR A 193 -5.89 10.78 -11.89
N GLN A 194 -6.68 9.71 -11.77
CA GLN A 194 -7.84 9.44 -12.61
C GLN A 194 -9.11 10.19 -12.18
N ARG A 195 -9.07 10.86 -11.04
CA ARG A 195 -10.18 11.66 -10.49
C ARG A 195 -9.71 13.05 -10.06
N PRO A 196 -9.22 13.86 -11.02
CA PRO A 196 -8.64 15.17 -10.73
C PRO A 196 -9.61 16.14 -10.06
N GLY A 197 -10.93 15.96 -10.27
CA GLY A 197 -11.97 16.74 -9.60
C GLY A 197 -11.99 16.61 -8.08
N ASP A 198 -11.41 15.54 -7.51
CA ASP A 198 -11.32 15.33 -6.07
C ASP A 198 -10.07 15.98 -5.44
N ILE A 199 -9.02 16.27 -6.21
CA ILE A 199 -7.71 16.71 -5.69
C ILE A 199 -7.83 18.02 -4.89
N LEU A 200 -8.33 19.08 -5.50
CA LEU A 200 -8.42 20.39 -4.83
C LEU A 200 -9.43 20.40 -3.66
N PRO A 201 -10.60 19.76 -3.76
CA PRO A 201 -11.49 19.61 -2.62
C PRO A 201 -10.86 18.88 -1.44
N LEU A 202 -10.11 17.77 -1.69
CA LEU A 202 -9.35 17.05 -0.66
C LEU A 202 -8.25 17.92 -0.05
N ALA A 203 -7.48 18.61 -0.88
CA ALA A 203 -6.42 19.52 -0.41
C ALA A 203 -6.99 20.60 0.50
N ARG A 204 -8.10 21.26 0.13
CA ARG A 204 -8.78 22.26 0.97
C ARG A 204 -9.28 21.67 2.28
N HIS A 205 -9.83 20.45 2.23
CA HIS A 205 -10.26 19.74 3.44
C HIS A 205 -9.09 19.53 4.41
N PHE A 206 -7.94 19.07 3.91
CA PHE A 206 -6.74 18.88 4.74
C PHE A 206 -6.17 20.20 5.25
N VAL A 207 -6.16 21.25 4.44
CA VAL A 207 -5.77 22.60 4.89
C VAL A 207 -6.64 23.05 6.08
N HIS A 208 -7.96 22.87 6.00
CA HIS A 208 -8.87 23.22 7.09
C HIS A 208 -8.63 22.37 8.35
N VAL A 209 -8.61 21.03 8.20
CA VAL A 209 -8.47 20.10 9.35
C VAL A 209 -7.14 20.30 10.09
N TYR A 210 -6.04 20.44 9.34
CA TYR A 210 -4.71 20.63 9.96
C TYR A 210 -4.46 22.06 10.36
N GLY A 211 -4.94 23.05 9.60
CA GLY A 211 -4.86 24.45 9.95
C GLY A 211 -5.54 24.74 11.29
N ASP A 212 -6.75 24.19 11.50
CA ASP A 212 -7.48 24.30 12.77
C ASP A 212 -6.70 23.65 13.93
N LYS A 213 -6.15 22.45 13.74
CA LYS A 213 -5.35 21.76 14.75
C LYS A 213 -4.08 22.50 15.13
N MET A 214 -3.45 23.15 14.17
CA MET A 214 -2.22 23.93 14.37
C MET A 214 -2.49 25.38 14.74
N GLN A 215 -3.75 25.81 14.81
CA GLN A 215 -4.18 27.19 15.14
C GLN A 215 -3.58 28.25 14.20
N LEU A 216 -3.39 27.90 12.92
CA LEU A 216 -2.76 28.77 11.92
C LEU A 216 -3.69 29.87 11.39
N GLY A 217 -4.94 29.94 11.84
CA GLY A 217 -5.92 30.88 11.28
C GLY A 217 -6.34 30.50 9.84
N HIS A 218 -6.61 31.52 9.03
CA HIS A 218 -7.07 31.30 7.66
C HIS A 218 -5.88 31.06 6.72
N VAL A 219 -5.71 29.81 6.27
CA VAL A 219 -4.69 29.44 5.28
C VAL A 219 -5.33 29.15 3.93
N VAL A 220 -4.74 29.66 2.85
CA VAL A 220 -5.24 29.49 1.48
C VAL A 220 -4.20 28.83 0.57
N LEU A 221 -4.68 28.10 -0.43
CA LEU A 221 -3.85 27.56 -1.52
C LEU A 221 -3.68 28.66 -2.60
N ALA A 222 -2.46 29.08 -2.88
CA ALA A 222 -2.14 30.01 -3.97
C ALA A 222 -2.44 29.36 -5.34
N GLN A 223 -2.47 30.17 -6.40
CA GLN A 223 -2.83 29.69 -7.74
C GLN A 223 -1.77 28.72 -8.30
N ASP A 224 -0.49 29.00 -8.08
CA ASP A 224 0.64 28.15 -8.46
C ASP A 224 0.61 26.79 -7.72
N ALA A 225 0.30 26.78 -6.41
CA ALA A 225 0.13 25.57 -5.64
C ALA A 225 -1.03 24.70 -6.19
N ARG A 226 -2.17 25.34 -6.54
CA ARG A 226 -3.31 24.59 -7.14
C ARG A 226 -2.92 23.96 -8.48
N ALA A 227 -2.18 24.69 -9.32
CA ALA A 227 -1.70 24.16 -10.59
C ALA A 227 -0.73 22.98 -10.39
N ALA A 228 0.21 23.09 -9.44
CA ALA A 228 1.15 22.02 -9.11
C ALA A 228 0.43 20.77 -8.59
N LEU A 229 -0.56 20.93 -7.69
CA LEU A 229 -1.35 19.82 -7.16
C LEU A 229 -2.13 19.07 -8.25
N LEU A 230 -2.67 19.79 -9.26
CA LEU A 230 -3.41 19.18 -10.37
C LEU A 230 -2.49 18.50 -11.39
N ALA A 231 -1.26 18.98 -11.55
CA ALA A 231 -0.29 18.44 -12.51
C ALA A 231 0.45 17.21 -11.99
N TYR A 232 0.41 16.94 -10.69
CA TYR A 232 1.14 15.85 -10.07
C TYR A 232 0.38 14.52 -10.15
N GLU A 233 1.09 13.39 -10.30
CA GLU A 233 0.50 12.06 -10.54
C GLU A 233 0.02 11.34 -9.28
N TRP A 234 0.40 11.77 -8.12
CA TRP A 234 -0.02 11.22 -6.82
C TRP A 234 0.23 9.70 -6.67
N PRO A 235 1.46 9.19 -6.80
CA PRO A 235 1.74 7.76 -6.65
C PRO A 235 1.33 7.19 -5.28
N GLY A 236 1.36 7.99 -4.21
CA GLY A 236 0.84 7.64 -2.89
C GLY A 236 -0.63 8.03 -2.67
N ASN A 237 -1.33 8.47 -3.73
CA ASN A 237 -2.76 8.80 -3.72
C ASN A 237 -3.14 9.83 -2.64
N ILE A 238 -4.26 9.64 -1.95
CA ILE A 238 -4.78 10.56 -0.92
C ILE A 238 -3.84 10.66 0.28
N ARG A 239 -3.15 9.54 0.63
CA ARG A 239 -2.20 9.53 1.74
C ARG A 239 -1.01 10.47 1.48
N GLU A 240 -0.52 10.49 0.25
CA GLU A 240 0.55 11.40 -0.15
C GLU A 240 0.05 12.84 -0.18
N LEU A 241 -1.13 13.10 -0.78
CA LEU A 241 -1.75 14.42 -0.77
C LEU A 241 -1.92 14.96 0.66
N GLU A 242 -2.40 14.15 1.58
CA GLU A 242 -2.53 14.51 3.00
C GLU A 242 -1.18 14.92 3.60
N ASN A 243 -0.12 14.13 3.38
CA ASN A 243 1.21 14.40 3.89
C ASN A 243 1.82 15.68 3.28
N VAL A 244 1.67 15.89 1.97
CA VAL A 244 2.14 17.08 1.26
C VAL A 244 1.47 18.34 1.80
N ILE A 245 0.14 18.33 1.99
CA ILE A 245 -0.57 19.48 2.55
C ILE A 245 -0.21 19.70 4.02
N HIS A 246 -0.07 18.64 4.81
CA HIS A 246 0.35 18.77 6.21
C HIS A 246 1.75 19.38 6.32
N TYR A 247 2.71 18.92 5.50
CA TYR A 247 4.05 19.52 5.43
C TYR A 247 4.00 20.98 5.00
N ALA A 248 3.25 21.31 3.95
CA ALA A 248 3.11 22.67 3.45
C ALA A 248 2.58 23.63 4.52
N LEU A 249 1.66 23.19 5.38
CA LEU A 249 1.16 23.97 6.52
C LEU A 249 2.24 24.22 7.58
N ILE A 250 3.19 23.30 7.77
CA ILE A 250 4.30 23.48 8.73
C ILE A 250 5.29 24.53 8.24
N VAL A 251 5.55 24.59 6.92
CA VAL A 251 6.58 25.47 6.35
C VAL A 251 6.04 26.82 5.87
N CYS A 252 4.72 26.96 5.63
CA CYS A 252 4.15 28.22 5.19
C CYS A 252 4.26 29.30 6.28
N THR A 253 4.67 30.52 5.89
CA THR A 253 4.96 31.61 6.85
C THR A 253 3.92 32.74 6.87
N ASP A 254 3.13 32.88 5.82
CA ASP A 254 2.24 34.03 5.60
C ASP A 254 0.76 33.66 5.41
N GLY A 255 0.36 32.43 5.83
CA GLY A 255 -1.00 31.93 5.65
C GLY A 255 -1.35 31.62 4.20
N GLN A 256 -0.37 31.53 3.31
CA GLN A 256 -0.56 31.19 1.91
C GLN A 256 0.39 30.06 1.49
N ILE A 257 -0.14 28.91 1.12
CA ILE A 257 0.64 27.79 0.58
C ILE A 257 0.91 28.04 -0.90
N ARG A 258 2.19 28.12 -1.28
CA ARG A 258 2.68 28.25 -2.65
C ARG A 258 3.21 26.94 -3.19
N ALA A 259 3.48 26.86 -4.49
CA ALA A 259 4.07 25.67 -5.10
C ALA A 259 5.41 25.27 -4.46
N ALA A 260 6.22 26.25 -4.03
CA ALA A 260 7.50 26.02 -3.36
C ALA A 260 7.36 25.36 -1.97
N ASP A 261 6.20 25.50 -1.31
CA ASP A 261 5.94 24.89 0.00
C ASP A 261 5.51 23.40 -0.13
N LEU A 262 5.15 22.97 -1.36
CA LEU A 262 4.72 21.60 -1.64
C LEU A 262 5.94 20.71 -1.84
N ASN A 263 6.15 19.77 -0.94
CA ASN A 263 7.22 18.76 -1.10
C ASN A 263 6.72 17.59 -1.99
N LEU A 264 6.73 17.81 -3.32
CA LEU A 264 6.32 16.84 -4.33
C LEU A 264 7.53 15.97 -4.73
N VAL A 265 7.83 14.93 -3.95
CA VAL A 265 9.06 14.12 -4.09
C VAL A 265 9.13 13.36 -5.44
N GLY A 266 8.00 13.06 -6.07
CA GLY A 266 7.96 12.42 -7.40
C GLY A 266 8.29 13.34 -8.58
N ALA A 267 8.33 14.67 -8.37
CA ALA A 267 8.75 15.62 -9.42
C ALA A 267 10.25 15.51 -9.77
N LEU A 268 11.03 14.82 -8.95
CA LEU A 268 12.47 14.60 -9.23
C LEU A 268 12.73 13.61 -10.37
N HIS A 269 11.70 12.98 -10.96
CA HIS A 269 11.84 12.03 -12.07
C HIS A 269 11.30 12.54 -13.42
N ARG A 270 10.83 13.78 -13.49
CA ARG A 270 10.54 14.44 -14.77
C ARG A 270 11.41 15.68 -14.95
N GLN A 271 12.62 15.51 -15.47
CA GLN A 271 13.28 16.58 -16.19
C GLN A 271 12.54 16.76 -17.52
N ASP A 272 12.07 17.98 -17.75
CA ASP A 272 11.45 18.42 -18.99
C ASP A 272 12.26 18.00 -20.21
N GLY A 273 11.66 17.19 -21.07
CA GLY A 273 12.14 16.91 -22.40
C GLY A 273 10.95 16.53 -23.28
N PRO A 274 10.75 17.16 -24.45
CA PRO A 274 9.69 16.80 -25.36
C PRO A 274 9.98 15.45 -26.01
N ALA A 275 8.94 14.66 -26.18
CA ALA A 275 8.89 13.39 -26.91
C ALA A 275 9.16 12.12 -26.07
N ALA A 276 8.13 11.28 -26.07
CA ALA A 276 8.13 9.83 -25.91
C ALA A 276 9.47 9.20 -25.48
N THR A 277 9.65 9.05 -24.16
CA THR A 277 10.70 8.14 -23.68
C THR A 277 10.16 6.72 -23.82
N PRO A 278 10.83 5.84 -24.57
CA PRO A 278 10.49 4.43 -24.61
C PRO A 278 10.55 3.86 -23.18
N ALA A 279 9.70 2.89 -22.89
CA ALA A 279 9.77 2.10 -21.66
C ALA A 279 11.23 1.74 -21.35
N PRO A 280 11.67 1.67 -20.07
CA PRO A 280 13.06 1.35 -19.77
C PRO A 280 13.42 0.09 -20.54
N ALA A 281 14.40 0.22 -21.43
CA ALA A 281 14.86 -0.87 -22.25
C ALA A 281 15.17 -2.05 -21.33
N THR A 282 14.63 -3.21 -21.65
CA THR A 282 15.00 -4.42 -20.92
C THR A 282 16.50 -4.59 -21.05
N LEU A 283 17.15 -5.20 -20.06
CA LEU A 283 18.59 -5.44 -20.10
C LEU A 283 19.00 -6.13 -21.42
N ALA A 284 18.13 -6.97 -21.98
CA ALA A 284 18.30 -7.61 -23.28
C ALA A 284 18.35 -6.59 -24.43
N GLN A 285 17.43 -5.63 -24.48
CA GLN A 285 17.41 -4.57 -25.51
C GLN A 285 18.67 -3.70 -25.47
N LEU A 286 19.15 -3.34 -24.26
CA LEU A 286 20.42 -2.62 -24.12
C LEU A 286 21.60 -3.42 -24.66
N PHE A 287 21.63 -4.74 -24.46
CA PHE A 287 22.68 -5.58 -25.04
C PHE A 287 22.55 -5.75 -26.55
N GLU A 288 21.35 -5.86 -27.10
CA GLU A 288 21.09 -5.88 -28.53
C GLU A 288 21.62 -4.60 -29.18
N ASP A 289 21.27 -3.43 -28.65
CA ASP A 289 21.75 -2.13 -29.16
C ASP A 289 23.29 -2.00 -29.11
N LEU A 290 23.93 -2.50 -28.04
CA LEU A 290 25.37 -2.48 -27.91
C LEU A 290 26.08 -3.45 -28.86
N ILE A 291 25.47 -4.58 -29.19
CA ILE A 291 25.96 -5.55 -30.15
C ILE A 291 25.84 -4.96 -31.56
N ASP A 292 24.67 -4.36 -31.91
CA ASP A 292 24.42 -3.74 -33.19
C ASP A 292 25.32 -2.51 -33.47
N ALA A 293 25.70 -1.79 -32.40
CA ALA A 293 26.67 -0.70 -32.46
C ALA A 293 28.10 -1.16 -32.78
N GLY A 294 28.38 -2.48 -32.79
CA GLY A 294 29.68 -3.05 -33.16
C GLY A 294 30.83 -2.72 -32.23
N GLN A 295 30.56 -2.49 -30.94
CA GLN A 295 31.58 -2.08 -29.97
C GLN A 295 32.58 -3.20 -29.71
N ALA A 296 33.86 -2.98 -30.06
CA ALA A 296 34.93 -3.93 -29.77
C ALA A 296 35.13 -4.08 -28.24
N GLY A 297 35.30 -5.33 -27.79
CA GLY A 297 35.53 -5.61 -26.37
C GLY A 297 34.28 -5.44 -25.47
N LEU A 298 33.08 -5.59 -26.05
CA LEU A 298 31.80 -5.41 -25.35
C LEU A 298 31.72 -6.16 -24.02
N TYR A 299 32.19 -7.41 -23.94
CA TYR A 299 32.15 -8.19 -22.71
C TYR A 299 32.97 -7.51 -21.59
N GLU A 300 34.16 -7.05 -21.91
CA GLU A 300 35.03 -6.39 -20.93
C GLU A 300 34.46 -5.04 -20.48
N HIS A 301 33.87 -4.29 -21.41
CA HIS A 301 33.19 -3.03 -21.11
C HIS A 301 31.98 -3.21 -20.20
N VAL A 302 31.14 -4.21 -20.45
CA VAL A 302 29.98 -4.53 -19.64
C VAL A 302 30.40 -5.01 -18.25
N GLU A 303 31.41 -5.92 -18.17
CA GLU A 303 31.94 -6.42 -16.91
C GLU A 303 32.50 -5.28 -16.05
N GLN A 304 33.31 -4.40 -16.63
CA GLN A 304 33.89 -3.25 -15.96
C GLN A 304 32.83 -2.29 -15.44
N THR A 305 31.82 -1.98 -16.28
CA THR A 305 30.72 -1.07 -15.93
C THR A 305 29.88 -1.66 -14.79
N LEU A 306 29.54 -2.93 -14.84
CA LEU A 306 28.79 -3.63 -13.81
C LEU A 306 29.52 -3.62 -12.46
N VAL A 307 30.81 -3.98 -12.47
CA VAL A 307 31.63 -4.03 -11.24
C VAL A 307 31.81 -2.64 -10.67
N ARG A 308 32.06 -1.62 -11.48
CA ARG A 308 32.21 -0.23 -11.04
C ARG A 308 30.92 0.29 -10.41
N THR A 309 29.80 0.18 -11.13
CA THR A 309 28.51 0.65 -10.63
C THR A 309 28.11 -0.02 -9.32
N ALA A 310 28.29 -1.34 -9.21
CA ALA A 310 28.01 -2.07 -7.98
C ALA A 310 28.93 -1.64 -6.83
N PHE A 311 30.19 -1.36 -7.09
CA PHE A 311 31.16 -0.92 -6.09
C PHE A 311 30.86 0.48 -5.57
N ASP A 312 30.48 1.40 -6.46
CA ASP A 312 30.05 2.76 -6.11
C ASP A 312 28.73 2.75 -5.31
N CYS A 313 27.71 1.98 -5.76
CA CYS A 313 26.43 1.83 -5.05
C CYS A 313 26.59 1.22 -3.65
N CYS A 314 27.60 0.39 -3.45
CA CYS A 314 27.92 -0.20 -2.14
C CYS A 314 28.92 0.65 -1.32
N HIS A 315 29.10 1.93 -1.66
CA HIS A 315 29.99 2.85 -0.96
C HIS A 315 31.42 2.31 -0.80
N LEU A 316 31.96 1.71 -1.87
CA LEU A 316 33.30 1.12 -1.94
C LEU A 316 33.54 -0.07 -0.98
N ASN A 317 32.49 -0.68 -0.48
CA ASN A 317 32.56 -1.82 0.44
C ASN A 317 32.63 -3.15 -0.32
N GLN A 318 33.81 -3.76 -0.37
CA GLN A 318 34.08 -5.02 -1.10
C GLN A 318 33.16 -6.18 -0.67
N VAL A 319 32.81 -6.29 0.61
CA VAL A 319 31.99 -7.40 1.13
C VAL A 319 30.55 -7.25 0.66
N GLN A 320 30.00 -6.04 0.75
CA GLN A 320 28.64 -5.76 0.29
C GLN A 320 28.53 -5.86 -1.24
N THR A 321 29.52 -5.37 -1.98
CA THR A 321 29.58 -5.47 -3.44
C THR A 321 29.64 -6.93 -3.92
N ALA A 322 30.48 -7.77 -3.29
CA ALA A 322 30.57 -9.19 -3.62
C ALA A 322 29.21 -9.90 -3.41
N LYS A 323 28.51 -9.57 -2.31
CA LYS A 323 27.20 -10.10 -2.00
C LYS A 323 26.14 -9.61 -3.02
N ALA A 324 26.17 -8.34 -3.41
CA ALA A 324 25.26 -7.76 -4.38
C ALA A 324 25.42 -8.37 -5.78
N LEU A 325 26.66 -8.64 -6.20
CA LEU A 325 26.98 -9.27 -7.49
C LEU A 325 26.87 -10.80 -7.48
N GLY A 326 26.64 -11.43 -6.31
CA GLY A 326 26.57 -12.89 -6.20
C GLY A 326 27.90 -13.61 -6.46
N VAL A 327 29.04 -12.92 -6.25
CA VAL A 327 30.39 -13.46 -6.46
C VAL A 327 31.17 -13.57 -5.14
N SER A 328 32.23 -14.40 -5.14
CA SER A 328 33.10 -14.46 -3.96
C SER A 328 33.92 -13.17 -3.83
N ARG A 329 34.30 -12.80 -2.58
CA ARG A 329 35.15 -11.64 -2.30
C ARG A 329 36.47 -11.68 -3.10
N ASN A 330 37.05 -12.89 -3.26
CA ASN A 330 38.28 -13.06 -4.00
C ASN A 330 38.13 -12.76 -5.50
N ILE A 331 37.04 -13.22 -6.13
CA ILE A 331 36.73 -12.92 -7.53
C ILE A 331 36.54 -11.42 -7.70
N LEU A 332 35.73 -10.76 -6.85
CA LEU A 332 35.55 -9.32 -6.90
C LEU A 332 36.88 -8.56 -6.76
N ARG A 333 37.71 -8.93 -5.79
CA ARG A 333 39.02 -8.29 -5.57
C ARG A 333 39.92 -8.39 -6.81
N THR A 334 39.91 -9.54 -7.49
CA THR A 334 40.68 -9.75 -8.74
C THR A 334 40.15 -8.82 -9.83
N GLN A 335 38.82 -8.68 -9.99
CA GLN A 335 38.22 -7.79 -10.96
C GLN A 335 38.48 -6.31 -10.65
N LEU A 336 38.35 -5.88 -9.41
CA LEU A 336 38.65 -4.52 -8.98
C LEU A 336 40.14 -4.14 -9.24
N LYS A 337 41.07 -5.08 -9.01
CA LYS A 337 42.52 -4.91 -9.37
C LYS A 337 42.70 -4.83 -10.88
N ARG A 338 42.08 -5.74 -11.66
CA ARG A 338 42.12 -5.76 -13.13
C ARG A 338 41.66 -4.45 -13.75
N PHE A 339 40.61 -3.86 -13.22
CA PHE A 339 40.03 -2.61 -13.71
C PHE A 339 40.62 -1.35 -13.04
N GLY A 340 41.65 -1.47 -12.23
CA GLY A 340 42.38 -0.35 -11.61
C GLY A 340 41.56 0.43 -10.56
N MET A 341 40.54 -0.19 -9.99
CA MET A 341 39.66 0.46 -8.99
C MET A 341 40.22 0.35 -7.57
N ILE A 342 41.16 -0.56 -7.33
CA ILE A 342 41.96 -0.71 -6.10
C ILE A 342 43.41 -0.92 -6.45
N GLY A 343 44.34 -0.33 -5.65
CA GLY A 343 45.79 -0.46 -5.86
C GLY A 343 46.31 -1.87 -5.61
N ALA A 344 47.52 -2.17 -6.15
CA ALA A 344 48.20 -3.45 -5.98
C ALA A 344 48.72 -3.69 -4.55
N ASP A 345 48.84 -2.64 -3.71
CA ASP A 345 49.41 -2.68 -2.37
C ASP A 345 48.36 -2.32 -1.31
N ASN A 346 47.78 -3.34 -0.70
CA ASN A 346 47.28 -3.35 0.67
C ASN A 346 47.00 -4.81 1.10
N ASP A 347 48.09 -5.61 1.18
CA ASP A 347 48.10 -6.87 1.90
C ASP A 347 48.75 -6.63 3.26
N ALA A 348 48.03 -6.02 4.23
CA ALA A 348 48.29 -6.11 5.67
C ALA A 348 47.27 -5.22 6.44
N ALA A 349 46.21 -5.81 6.91
CA ALA A 349 45.62 -5.61 8.26
C ALA A 349 44.33 -6.44 8.39
#